data_74cabf054374ae084dfd9b5530f5bdee
#
_entry.id   74cabf054374ae084dfd9b5530f5bdee
#
_cell.length_a   1.000
_cell.length_b   1.000
_cell.length_c   1.000
_cell.angle_alpha   90.00
_cell.angle_beta   90.00
_cell.angle_gamma   90.00
#
_symmetry.space_group_name_H-M   'P 1'
#
loop_
_entity.id
_entity.type
_entity.pdbx_description
1 polymer ?
#
loop_
_entity_poly.entity_id
_entity_poly.type
_entity_poly.pdbx_seq_one_letter_code
_entity_poly.pdbx_strand_id
1 'polypeptide(L)'
;MDLLKAIWRILAGISKAITVLVPLVFFVVFIVVLSVSVSENVPEPLPQRAALLIAPEGRLVEDRTAREPIDALLANDLGSETLLQTVISSIEAAASDDRITAIVLDLESLDGPSTSQSVEIIKALHLFSEVGKPIVAVGDYFTQSHYLLASQADHVFLHPEGGVSLMGFGVYRTYLRQFLENIKVKFHVFRAGENKSAVEPYLRDDMSPQEREVVGQWLNSLWGDYTELVEKGRNMEPGSVTAFINDFPARLEATEGDLARVFLDAGFVDGLLYDDELEDKVATLVDAFDEEGDIELVSLRRYASDIREPIDADQPLLAVIPIEGTLMPGESMQGVAGSDSIVEQLERAVDADVAAIVLRINSGGGSVFASEVIRAKVEAISGDGIPIVVSMAGAAASGGYWIAAAADEIWALPSTITGSIGAFSLFPTIEGVFDYAGATVDGVGTTAMAGSFDPARPLDEQSERILQAIIDGTYREFLSLVASSR
;
A
#
# COMPACT_ATOMS: atom_id res chain seq x y z
N MET A 1 -26.59 44.16 -55.98
CA MET A 1 -26.77 42.70 -56.04
C MET A 1 -25.43 41.97 -56.26
N ASP A 2 -24.50 42.56 -56.99
CA ASP A 2 -23.21 41.92 -57.35
C ASP A 2 -22.21 41.84 -56.18
N LEU A 3 -22.23 42.84 -55.29
CA LEU A 3 -21.38 42.84 -54.09
C LEU A 3 -21.73 41.67 -53.09
N LEU A 4 -23.02 41.44 -52.92
CA LEU A 4 -23.51 40.32 -52.05
C LEU A 4 -23.17 38.97 -52.63
N LYS A 5 -23.19 38.79 -53.95
CA LYS A 5 -22.77 37.57 -54.64
C LYS A 5 -21.26 37.32 -54.54
N ALA A 6 -20.47 38.41 -54.57
CA ALA A 6 -19.01 38.31 -54.39
C ALA A 6 -18.66 37.91 -52.97
N ILE A 7 -19.28 38.52 -51.97
CA ILE A 7 -19.10 38.16 -50.56
C ILE A 7 -19.51 36.70 -50.28
N TRP A 8 -20.61 36.24 -50.87
CA TRP A 8 -21.09 34.86 -50.71
C TRP A 8 -20.14 33.83 -51.36
N ARG A 9 -19.50 34.16 -52.51
CA ARG A 9 -18.48 33.29 -53.12
C ARG A 9 -17.21 33.22 -52.30
N ILE A 10 -16.79 34.31 -51.66
CA ILE A 10 -15.62 34.34 -50.78
C ILE A 10 -15.91 33.50 -49.53
N LEU A 11 -17.04 33.69 -48.89
CA LEU A 11 -17.45 32.92 -47.69
C LEU A 11 -17.60 31.42 -48.00
N ALA A 12 -18.16 31.06 -49.17
CA ALA A 12 -18.26 29.66 -49.61
C ALA A 12 -16.88 29.06 -49.93
N GLY A 13 -15.93 29.86 -50.44
CA GLY A 13 -14.55 29.45 -50.64
C GLY A 13 -13.80 29.21 -49.36
N ILE A 14 -13.96 30.10 -48.38
CA ILE A 14 -13.37 29.96 -47.04
C ILE A 14 -13.96 28.74 -46.32
N SER A 15 -15.27 28.54 -46.34
CA SER A 15 -15.94 27.39 -45.77
C SER A 15 -15.42 26.06 -46.32
N LYS A 16 -15.27 25.96 -47.66
CA LYS A 16 -14.69 24.78 -48.32
C LYS A 16 -13.23 24.57 -47.95
N ALA A 17 -12.45 25.64 -47.85
CA ALA A 17 -11.05 25.55 -47.45
C ALA A 17 -10.93 25.03 -45.99
N ILE A 18 -11.74 25.54 -45.08
CA ILE A 18 -11.79 25.07 -43.68
C ILE A 18 -12.23 23.61 -43.62
N THR A 19 -13.24 23.20 -44.38
CA THR A 19 -13.76 21.82 -44.42
C THR A 19 -12.72 20.80 -44.89
N VAL A 20 -11.74 21.21 -45.68
CA VAL A 20 -10.65 20.33 -46.16
C VAL A 20 -9.41 20.46 -45.27
N LEU A 21 -9.08 21.67 -44.87
CA LEU A 21 -7.85 21.94 -44.10
C LEU A 21 -7.91 21.37 -42.68
N VAL A 22 -9.06 21.50 -42.02
CA VAL A 22 -9.22 21.02 -40.63
C VAL A 22 -9.05 19.49 -40.53
N PRO A 23 -9.74 18.66 -41.30
CA PRO A 23 -9.51 17.21 -41.30
C PRO A 23 -8.07 16.83 -41.71
N LEU A 24 -7.45 17.57 -42.63
CA LEU A 24 -6.07 17.33 -43.04
C LEU A 24 -5.08 17.59 -41.89
N VAL A 25 -5.28 18.68 -41.16
CA VAL A 25 -4.46 18.99 -39.95
C VAL A 25 -4.66 17.92 -38.87
N PHE A 26 -5.91 17.53 -38.59
CA PHE A 26 -6.19 16.44 -37.66
C PHE A 26 -5.56 15.11 -38.10
N PHE A 27 -5.59 14.80 -39.39
CA PHE A 27 -4.97 13.59 -39.93
C PHE A 27 -3.44 13.62 -39.81
N VAL A 28 -2.80 14.77 -40.10
CA VAL A 28 -1.35 14.94 -39.93
C VAL A 28 -0.97 14.85 -38.46
N VAL A 29 -1.72 15.52 -37.56
CA VAL A 29 -1.51 15.40 -36.09
C VAL A 29 -1.70 13.96 -35.62
N PHE A 30 -2.72 13.27 -36.12
CA PHE A 30 -2.97 11.86 -35.82
C PHE A 30 -1.82 10.96 -36.30
N ILE A 31 -1.30 11.17 -37.53
CA ILE A 31 -0.13 10.43 -38.03
C ILE A 31 1.12 10.75 -37.20
N VAL A 32 1.34 12.01 -36.84
CA VAL A 32 2.48 12.40 -36.00
C VAL A 32 2.37 11.76 -34.63
N VAL A 33 1.21 11.83 -34.00
CA VAL A 33 0.96 11.15 -32.70
C VAL A 33 1.14 9.64 -32.85
N LEU A 34 0.60 9.05 -33.92
CA LEU A 34 0.75 7.60 -34.15
C LEU A 34 2.21 7.23 -34.43
N SER A 35 2.96 8.03 -35.18
CA SER A 35 4.38 7.77 -35.49
C SER A 35 5.26 7.94 -34.23
N VAL A 36 4.99 8.93 -33.40
CA VAL A 36 5.66 9.09 -32.09
C VAL A 36 5.33 7.90 -31.20
N SER A 37 4.05 7.53 -31.06
CA SER A 37 3.63 6.39 -30.23
C SER A 37 4.18 5.05 -30.73
N VAL A 38 4.41 4.88 -32.03
CA VAL A 38 5.00 3.64 -32.59
C VAL A 38 6.52 3.68 -32.51
N SER A 39 7.14 4.86 -32.58
CA SER A 39 8.60 5.02 -32.45
C SER A 39 9.09 4.85 -31.02
N GLU A 40 8.26 5.21 -30.02
CA GLU A 40 8.57 5.01 -28.62
C GLU A 40 8.36 3.56 -28.14
N ASN A 41 7.75 2.69 -28.96
CA ASN A 41 7.38 1.33 -28.57
C ASN A 41 8.31 0.22 -29.10
N VAL A 42 9.47 0.53 -29.64
CA VAL A 42 10.53 -0.47 -29.79
C VAL A 42 11.47 -0.32 -28.62
N PRO A 43 11.39 -1.19 -27.59
CA PRO A 43 12.32 -1.12 -26.47
C PRO A 43 13.74 -1.24 -27.01
N GLU A 44 14.59 -0.28 -26.72
CA GLU A 44 16.02 -0.45 -26.99
C GLU A 44 16.50 -1.68 -26.23
N PRO A 45 17.31 -2.55 -26.85
CA PRO A 45 17.86 -3.71 -26.17
C PRO A 45 18.62 -3.25 -24.92
N LEU A 46 18.56 -4.06 -23.85
CA LEU A 46 19.32 -3.76 -22.64
C LEU A 46 20.82 -3.78 -22.97
N PRO A 47 21.61 -2.92 -22.31
CA PRO A 47 23.06 -2.92 -22.43
C PRO A 47 23.64 -4.28 -22.01
N GLN A 48 24.85 -4.57 -22.50
CA GLN A 48 25.55 -5.83 -22.19
C GLN A 48 25.97 -5.93 -20.72
N ARG A 49 26.19 -4.77 -20.09
CA ARG A 49 26.55 -4.64 -18.68
C ARG A 49 25.91 -3.36 -18.14
N ALA A 50 25.14 -3.49 -17.08
CA ALA A 50 24.48 -2.36 -16.44
C ALA A 50 24.26 -2.64 -14.95
N ALA A 51 24.10 -1.60 -14.15
CA ALA A 51 23.53 -1.72 -12.81
C ALA A 51 22.00 -1.48 -12.87
N LEU A 52 21.26 -2.30 -12.16
CA LEU A 52 19.81 -2.13 -12.02
C LEU A 52 19.50 -1.06 -10.98
N LEU A 53 18.92 0.06 -11.43
CA LEU A 53 18.45 1.12 -10.55
C LEU A 53 17.05 0.77 -10.03
N ILE A 54 16.95 0.42 -8.76
CA ILE A 54 15.70 0.24 -8.03
C ILE A 54 15.34 1.58 -7.37
N ALA A 55 14.59 2.39 -8.10
CA ALA A 55 14.06 3.68 -7.65
C ALA A 55 12.53 3.67 -7.74
N PRO A 56 11.84 3.00 -6.79
CA PRO A 56 10.39 2.97 -6.76
C PRO A 56 9.82 4.33 -6.36
N GLU A 57 8.69 4.69 -6.96
CA GLU A 57 8.04 5.97 -6.70
C GLU A 57 6.68 5.79 -6.02
N GLY A 58 6.38 6.68 -5.08
CA GLY A 58 5.10 6.72 -4.38
C GLY A 58 4.86 5.48 -3.52
N ARG A 59 3.63 4.99 -3.46
CA ARG A 59 3.28 3.86 -2.60
C ARG A 59 3.62 2.52 -3.24
N LEU A 60 4.14 1.59 -2.45
CA LEU A 60 4.15 0.17 -2.82
C LEU A 60 2.74 -0.40 -2.65
N VAL A 61 2.20 -0.94 -3.74
CA VAL A 61 0.85 -1.51 -3.77
C VAL A 61 0.87 -2.94 -4.29
N GLU A 62 -0.09 -3.73 -3.85
CA GLU A 62 -0.29 -5.11 -4.33
C GLU A 62 -0.95 -5.10 -5.73
N ASP A 63 -1.85 -4.11 -5.97
CA ASP A 63 -2.46 -3.84 -7.28
C ASP A 63 -2.57 -2.34 -7.51
N ARG A 64 -2.46 -1.92 -8.77
CA ARG A 64 -2.63 -0.52 -9.13
C ARG A 64 -4.09 -0.13 -9.09
N THR A 65 -4.35 1.05 -8.55
CA THR A 65 -5.69 1.64 -8.58
C THR A 65 -6.16 1.80 -10.04
N ALA A 66 -7.28 1.18 -10.39
CA ALA A 66 -7.90 1.37 -11.70
C ALA A 66 -8.24 2.84 -11.90
N ARG A 67 -7.80 3.43 -13.01
CA ARG A 67 -8.05 4.84 -13.34
C ARG A 67 -8.81 4.93 -14.66
N GLU A 68 -9.90 5.68 -14.68
CA GLU A 68 -10.53 6.08 -15.93
C GLU A 68 -9.56 6.96 -16.72
N PRO A 69 -9.47 6.85 -18.06
CA PRO A 69 -8.57 7.67 -18.89
C PRO A 69 -8.73 9.18 -18.69
N ILE A 70 -9.93 9.64 -18.36
CA ILE A 70 -10.23 11.05 -18.07
C ILE A 70 -9.69 11.44 -16.69
N ASP A 71 -9.82 10.57 -15.69
CA ASP A 71 -9.30 10.81 -14.35
C ASP A 71 -7.77 10.83 -14.33
N ALA A 72 -7.12 9.99 -15.16
CA ALA A 72 -5.68 10.02 -15.36
C ALA A 72 -5.17 11.34 -15.96
N LEU A 73 -6.00 12.02 -16.74
CA LEU A 73 -5.70 13.34 -17.33
C LEU A 73 -6.00 14.52 -16.40
N LEU A 74 -6.95 14.37 -15.48
CA LEU A 74 -7.42 15.44 -14.59
C LEU A 74 -6.86 15.34 -13.17
N ALA A 75 -6.45 14.16 -12.74
CA ALA A 75 -5.95 13.91 -11.39
C ALA A 75 -4.44 14.12 -11.31
N ASN A 76 -4.03 15.36 -11.07
CA ASN A 76 -2.66 15.69 -10.67
C ASN A 76 -2.31 15.27 -9.24
N ASP A 77 -3.25 14.67 -8.48
CA ASP A 77 -3.12 14.51 -7.03
C ASP A 77 -3.17 13.06 -6.49
N LEU A 78 -3.37 12.06 -7.33
CA LEU A 78 -3.20 10.67 -6.89
C LEU A 78 -1.72 10.32 -7.07
N GLY A 79 -0.97 10.27 -5.98
CA GLY A 79 0.45 9.94 -5.97
C GLY A 79 0.81 8.73 -6.85
N SER A 80 2.07 8.61 -7.23
CA SER A 80 2.59 7.47 -7.99
C SER A 80 2.42 6.16 -7.20
N GLU A 81 2.25 5.06 -7.92
CA GLU A 81 2.14 3.72 -7.35
C GLU A 81 3.14 2.79 -8.03
N THR A 82 3.92 2.08 -7.23
CA THR A 82 4.83 1.03 -7.70
C THR A 82 4.32 -0.33 -7.23
N LEU A 83 4.18 -1.29 -8.16
CA LEU A 83 3.78 -2.65 -7.81
C LEU A 83 4.91 -3.35 -7.04
N LEU A 84 4.61 -3.88 -5.86
CA LEU A 84 5.55 -4.65 -5.05
C LEU A 84 6.13 -5.82 -5.83
N GLN A 85 5.28 -6.58 -6.54
CA GLN A 85 5.71 -7.72 -7.33
C GLN A 85 6.67 -7.33 -8.46
N THR A 86 6.53 -6.13 -9.05
CA THR A 86 7.48 -5.64 -10.07
C THR A 86 8.86 -5.42 -9.48
N VAL A 87 8.96 -4.89 -8.26
CA VAL A 87 10.24 -4.72 -7.56
C VAL A 87 10.87 -6.08 -7.28
N ILE A 88 10.11 -6.98 -6.66
CA ILE A 88 10.58 -8.32 -6.27
C ILE A 88 11.05 -9.12 -7.49
N SER A 89 10.19 -9.26 -8.52
CA SER A 89 10.52 -10.05 -9.71
C SER A 89 11.70 -9.48 -10.50
N SER A 90 11.88 -8.15 -10.51
CA SER A 90 13.04 -7.53 -11.14
C SER A 90 14.33 -7.84 -10.40
N ILE A 91 14.32 -7.81 -9.07
CA ILE A 91 15.50 -8.18 -8.26
C ILE A 91 15.85 -9.67 -8.43
N GLU A 92 14.85 -10.55 -8.38
CA GLU A 92 15.02 -11.99 -8.55
C GLU A 92 15.55 -12.35 -9.94
N ALA A 93 15.00 -11.75 -11.00
CA ALA A 93 15.48 -11.95 -12.36
C ALA A 93 16.92 -11.45 -12.54
N ALA A 94 17.23 -10.28 -11.98
CA ALA A 94 18.57 -9.68 -12.04
C ALA A 94 19.65 -10.56 -11.39
N ALA A 95 19.30 -11.38 -10.42
CA ALA A 95 20.25 -12.32 -9.80
C ALA A 95 20.83 -13.31 -10.82
N SER A 96 20.02 -13.77 -11.77
CA SER A 96 20.43 -14.73 -12.80
C SER A 96 20.79 -14.11 -14.16
N ASP A 97 20.61 -12.80 -14.32
CA ASP A 97 20.89 -12.08 -15.57
C ASP A 97 22.34 -11.58 -15.59
N ASP A 98 23.18 -12.15 -16.46
CA ASP A 98 24.60 -11.76 -16.60
C ASP A 98 24.80 -10.31 -17.07
N ARG A 99 23.77 -9.67 -17.64
CA ARG A 99 23.80 -8.27 -18.05
C ARG A 99 23.78 -7.32 -16.85
N ILE A 100 23.20 -7.76 -15.74
CA ILE A 100 23.09 -6.96 -14.51
C ILE A 100 24.26 -7.29 -13.58
N THR A 101 25.10 -6.31 -13.33
CA THR A 101 26.32 -6.47 -12.50
C THR A 101 26.11 -6.10 -11.04
N ALA A 102 25.16 -5.21 -10.75
CA ALA A 102 24.91 -4.67 -9.42
C ALA A 102 23.46 -4.17 -9.29
N ILE A 103 23.04 -3.89 -8.07
CA ILE A 103 21.82 -3.11 -7.78
C ILE A 103 22.23 -1.79 -7.13
N VAL A 104 21.61 -0.68 -7.58
CA VAL A 104 21.62 0.61 -6.91
C VAL A 104 20.22 0.86 -6.34
N LEU A 105 20.12 1.01 -5.02
CA LEU A 105 18.88 1.33 -4.32
C LEU A 105 18.79 2.84 -4.08
N ASP A 106 17.87 3.49 -4.73
CA ASP A 106 17.44 4.86 -4.47
C ASP A 106 15.98 4.83 -3.98
N LEU A 107 15.78 5.16 -2.72
CA LEU A 107 14.49 5.02 -2.06
C LEU A 107 13.82 6.38 -1.76
N GLU A 108 14.39 7.48 -2.24
CA GLU A 108 13.97 8.82 -1.88
C GLU A 108 12.51 9.12 -2.26
N SER A 109 12.10 8.66 -3.45
CA SER A 109 10.75 8.87 -3.97
C SER A 109 9.72 7.85 -3.51
N LEU A 110 10.11 6.87 -2.69
CA LEU A 110 9.22 5.85 -2.16
C LEU A 110 8.48 6.37 -0.93
N ASP A 111 7.17 6.26 -0.92
CA ASP A 111 6.41 6.36 0.33
C ASP A 111 6.72 5.13 1.20
N GLY A 112 6.93 5.35 2.48
CA GLY A 112 7.44 4.30 3.38
C GLY A 112 6.69 2.97 3.29
N PRO A 113 7.35 1.89 2.83
CA PRO A 113 6.75 0.56 2.76
C PRO A 113 6.42 0.03 4.16
N SER A 114 5.43 -0.85 4.24
CA SER A 114 5.18 -1.61 5.46
C SER A 114 6.33 -2.58 5.76
N THR A 115 6.49 -2.96 7.02
CA THR A 115 7.52 -3.94 7.41
C THR A 115 7.39 -5.25 6.63
N SER A 116 6.17 -5.72 6.35
CA SER A 116 5.94 -6.95 5.58
C SER A 116 6.39 -6.83 4.14
N GLN A 117 6.08 -5.71 3.46
CA GLN A 117 6.55 -5.44 2.10
C GLN A 117 8.08 -5.35 2.06
N SER A 118 8.68 -4.67 3.05
CA SER A 118 10.13 -4.60 3.17
C SER A 118 10.76 -5.97 3.34
N VAL A 119 10.19 -6.86 4.17
CA VAL A 119 10.68 -8.25 4.36
C VAL A 119 10.66 -9.05 3.06
N GLU A 120 9.65 -8.87 2.22
CA GLU A 120 9.56 -9.54 0.92
C GLU A 120 10.64 -9.03 -0.06
N ILE A 121 10.87 -7.71 -0.12
CA ILE A 121 11.96 -7.12 -0.91
C ILE A 121 13.32 -7.58 -0.37
N ILE A 122 13.51 -7.61 0.96
CA ILE A 122 14.76 -8.08 1.60
C ILE A 122 15.09 -9.52 1.20
N LYS A 123 14.09 -10.40 1.12
CA LYS A 123 14.32 -11.78 0.63
C LYS A 123 14.87 -11.81 -0.80
N ALA A 124 14.32 -10.98 -1.69
CA ALA A 124 14.81 -10.87 -3.05
C ALA A 124 16.24 -10.27 -3.09
N LEU A 125 16.51 -9.22 -2.30
CA LEU A 125 17.87 -8.65 -2.18
C LEU A 125 18.89 -9.68 -1.67
N HIS A 126 18.52 -10.50 -0.70
CA HIS A 126 19.40 -11.57 -0.21
C HIS A 126 19.71 -12.61 -1.31
N LEU A 127 18.70 -13.04 -2.09
CA LEU A 127 18.93 -13.93 -3.24
C LEU A 127 19.89 -13.31 -4.26
N PHE A 128 19.79 -12.01 -4.50
CA PHE A 128 20.70 -11.28 -5.37
C PHE A 128 22.12 -11.21 -4.80
N SER A 129 22.26 -10.93 -3.52
CA SER A 129 23.57 -10.88 -2.84
C SER A 129 24.26 -12.25 -2.78
N GLU A 130 23.50 -13.37 -2.66
CA GLU A 130 24.03 -14.74 -2.63
C GLU A 130 24.79 -15.12 -3.91
N VAL A 131 24.49 -14.49 -5.05
CA VAL A 131 25.24 -14.72 -6.30
C VAL A 131 26.50 -13.87 -6.41
N GLY A 132 26.83 -13.06 -5.38
CA GLY A 132 28.06 -12.27 -5.28
C GLY A 132 28.04 -10.95 -6.05
N LYS A 133 26.87 -10.47 -6.47
CA LYS A 133 26.70 -9.15 -7.10
C LYS A 133 26.45 -8.09 -6.01
N PRO A 134 27.11 -6.93 -6.05
CA PRO A 134 26.99 -5.93 -5.02
C PRO A 134 25.66 -5.17 -5.05
N ILE A 135 25.21 -4.76 -3.88
CA ILE A 135 24.08 -3.87 -3.67
C ILE A 135 24.59 -2.58 -3.03
N VAL A 136 24.28 -1.44 -3.64
CA VAL A 136 24.66 -0.11 -3.15
C VAL A 136 23.41 0.69 -2.87
N ALA A 137 23.21 1.16 -1.64
CA ALA A 137 22.13 2.06 -1.28
C ALA A 137 22.67 3.51 -1.22
N VAL A 138 21.93 4.42 -1.84
CA VAL A 138 22.25 5.85 -1.91
C VAL A 138 21.05 6.68 -1.47
N GLY A 139 21.29 7.82 -0.85
CA GLY A 139 20.22 8.76 -0.51
C GLY A 139 20.70 9.95 0.32
N ASP A 140 19.92 11.01 0.23
CA ASP A 140 20.12 12.20 1.05
C ASP A 140 19.56 11.98 2.46
N TYR A 141 18.44 11.30 2.55
CA TYR A 141 17.75 11.04 3.80
C TYR A 141 17.03 9.71 3.78
N PHE A 142 17.26 8.88 4.78
CA PHE A 142 16.51 7.63 4.95
C PHE A 142 15.47 7.74 6.06
N THR A 143 14.19 7.51 5.75
CA THR A 143 13.20 7.21 6.78
C THR A 143 13.49 5.85 7.43
N GLN A 144 12.85 5.53 8.55
CA GLN A 144 13.03 4.24 9.21
C GLN A 144 12.70 3.04 8.28
N SER A 145 11.67 3.16 7.45
CA SER A 145 11.31 2.10 6.49
C SER A 145 12.27 2.03 5.30
N HIS A 146 12.80 3.16 4.81
CA HIS A 146 13.83 3.18 3.78
C HIS A 146 15.13 2.55 4.31
N TYR A 147 15.51 2.90 5.54
CA TYR A 147 16.73 2.38 6.13
C TYR A 147 16.67 0.86 6.37
N LEU A 148 15.49 0.29 6.62
CA LEU A 148 15.32 -1.16 6.70
C LEU A 148 15.78 -1.86 5.41
N LEU A 149 15.46 -1.29 4.24
CA LEU A 149 15.90 -1.79 2.94
C LEU A 149 17.37 -1.45 2.69
N ALA A 150 17.77 -0.20 2.89
CA ALA A 150 19.13 0.27 2.68
C ALA A 150 20.15 -0.48 3.54
N SER A 151 19.77 -0.89 4.76
CA SER A 151 20.64 -1.64 5.67
C SER A 151 21.01 -3.04 5.16
N GLN A 152 20.34 -3.55 4.12
CA GLN A 152 20.66 -4.83 3.50
C GLN A 152 21.69 -4.71 2.36
N ALA A 153 22.06 -3.48 2.00
CA ALA A 153 23.08 -3.24 0.97
C ALA A 153 24.50 -3.48 1.51
N ASP A 154 25.39 -3.92 0.61
CA ASP A 154 26.82 -4.06 0.92
C ASP A 154 27.48 -2.72 1.24
N HIS A 155 26.96 -1.64 0.61
CA HIS A 155 27.40 -0.28 0.84
C HIS A 155 26.21 0.67 0.97
N VAL A 156 26.22 1.52 2.00
CA VAL A 156 25.21 2.55 2.24
C VAL A 156 25.89 3.91 2.27
N PHE A 157 25.55 4.79 1.33
CA PHE A 157 26.08 6.14 1.27
C PHE A 157 24.99 7.15 1.56
N LEU A 158 25.38 8.19 2.32
CA LEU A 158 24.50 9.26 2.76
C LEU A 158 25.11 10.60 2.36
N HIS A 159 24.25 11.56 1.99
CA HIS A 159 24.71 12.93 1.79
C HIS A 159 25.25 13.53 3.11
N PRO A 160 26.35 14.34 3.10
CA PRO A 160 26.93 14.89 4.34
C PRO A 160 25.98 15.77 5.17
N GLU A 161 25.00 16.42 4.54
CA GLU A 161 23.95 17.20 5.21
C GLU A 161 22.68 16.39 5.45
N GLY A 162 22.72 15.09 5.21
CA GLY A 162 21.59 14.17 5.31
C GLY A 162 21.41 13.55 6.69
N GLY A 163 20.63 12.47 6.73
CA GLY A 163 20.38 11.76 7.99
C GLY A 163 19.54 10.51 7.85
N VAL A 164 19.43 9.78 8.95
CA VAL A 164 18.53 8.62 9.05
C VAL A 164 17.52 8.86 10.18
N SER A 165 16.24 8.71 9.91
CA SER A 165 15.20 8.82 10.93
C SER A 165 14.95 7.47 11.58
N LEU A 166 15.52 7.24 12.75
CA LEU A 166 15.30 6.04 13.55
C LEU A 166 14.64 6.43 14.89
N MET A 167 13.36 6.07 15.08
CA MET A 167 12.61 6.48 16.26
C MET A 167 11.91 5.30 16.98
N GLY A 168 11.88 4.12 16.36
CA GLY A 168 11.09 3.00 16.82
C GLY A 168 9.64 3.05 16.34
N PHE A 169 8.82 2.10 16.81
CA PHE A 169 7.40 2.04 16.51
C PHE A 169 6.57 2.53 17.68
N GLY A 170 5.49 3.25 17.40
CA GLY A 170 4.57 3.73 18.41
C GLY A 170 3.15 3.87 17.89
N VAL A 171 2.17 3.62 18.76
CA VAL A 171 0.75 3.87 18.47
C VAL A 171 0.22 4.92 19.44
N TYR A 172 -0.12 6.06 18.91
CA TYR A 172 -0.72 7.17 19.63
C TYR A 172 -2.07 7.49 19.00
N ARG A 173 -3.14 7.42 19.79
CA ARG A 173 -4.51 7.68 19.33
C ARG A 173 -5.08 8.91 20.02
N THR A 174 -5.84 9.70 19.30
CA THR A 174 -6.62 10.81 19.86
C THR A 174 -7.88 10.26 20.50
N TYR A 175 -8.08 10.55 21.78
CA TYR A 175 -9.28 10.19 22.53
C TYR A 175 -10.25 11.36 22.56
N LEU A 176 -11.51 11.13 22.24
CA LEU A 176 -12.48 12.17 21.91
C LEU A 176 -13.62 12.27 22.94
N ARG A 177 -13.64 11.45 24.00
CA ARG A 177 -14.77 11.42 24.96
C ARG A 177 -15.13 12.82 25.48
N GLN A 178 -14.16 13.56 26.03
CA GLN A 178 -14.42 14.89 26.56
C GLN A 178 -14.82 15.90 25.49
N PHE A 179 -14.20 15.82 24.32
CA PHE A 179 -14.56 16.66 23.19
C PHE A 179 -16.02 16.45 22.77
N LEU A 180 -16.43 15.19 22.65
CA LEU A 180 -17.81 14.80 22.29
C LEU A 180 -18.82 15.24 23.34
N GLU A 181 -18.49 15.09 24.63
CA GLU A 181 -19.30 15.61 25.73
C GLU A 181 -19.46 17.14 25.68
N ASN A 182 -18.39 17.87 25.33
CA ASN A 182 -18.43 19.33 25.21
C ASN A 182 -19.33 19.81 24.06
N ILE A 183 -19.29 19.13 22.92
CA ILE A 183 -20.15 19.45 21.76
C ILE A 183 -21.51 18.76 21.82
N LYS A 184 -21.83 18.07 22.92
CA LYS A 184 -23.11 17.39 23.19
C LYS A 184 -23.47 16.30 22.18
N VAL A 185 -22.46 15.67 21.58
CA VAL A 185 -22.60 14.48 20.72
C VAL A 185 -22.34 13.24 21.57
N LYS A 186 -23.22 12.25 21.50
CA LYS A 186 -23.07 10.98 22.20
C LYS A 186 -22.89 9.85 21.22
N PHE A 187 -21.84 9.03 21.41
CA PHE A 187 -21.68 7.78 20.67
C PHE A 187 -22.20 6.61 21.51
N HIS A 188 -23.17 5.88 20.97
CA HIS A 188 -23.60 4.60 21.48
C HIS A 188 -22.74 3.52 20.82
N VAL A 189 -22.06 2.72 21.64
CA VAL A 189 -21.12 1.71 21.18
C VAL A 189 -21.65 0.33 21.49
N PHE A 190 -21.75 -0.50 20.46
CA PHE A 190 -22.12 -1.91 20.52
C PHE A 190 -20.91 -2.71 20.06
N ARG A 191 -20.41 -3.63 20.89
CA ARG A 191 -19.24 -4.42 20.55
C ARG A 191 -19.33 -5.85 21.11
N ALA A 192 -18.70 -6.80 20.41
CA ALA A 192 -18.49 -8.16 20.82
C ALA A 192 -17.08 -8.62 20.44
N GLY A 193 -16.41 -9.35 21.32
CA GLY A 193 -14.98 -9.68 21.26
C GLY A 193 -14.18 -8.88 22.28
N GLU A 194 -13.38 -9.59 23.12
CA GLU A 194 -12.66 -8.97 24.25
C GLU A 194 -11.67 -7.87 23.81
N ASN A 195 -10.98 -8.09 22.69
CA ASN A 195 -9.93 -7.21 22.20
C ASN A 195 -10.39 -6.26 21.08
N LYS A 196 -11.72 -6.00 20.95
CA LYS A 196 -12.24 -5.05 19.97
C LYS A 196 -12.18 -3.61 20.46
N SER A 197 -10.98 -3.05 20.50
CA SER A 197 -10.63 -1.75 21.10
C SER A 197 -10.76 -0.56 20.14
N ALA A 198 -11.08 -0.77 18.86
CA ALA A 198 -11.21 0.29 17.85
C ALA A 198 -12.18 1.42 18.25
N VAL A 199 -13.12 1.14 19.17
CA VAL A 199 -14.13 2.09 19.66
C VAL A 199 -13.70 2.89 20.90
N GLU A 200 -12.59 2.54 21.54
CA GLU A 200 -12.12 3.19 22.77
C GLU A 200 -11.95 4.72 22.64
N PRO A 201 -11.46 5.25 21.51
CA PRO A 201 -11.31 6.69 21.32
C PRO A 201 -12.59 7.51 21.53
N TYR A 202 -13.75 6.91 21.37
CA TYR A 202 -15.05 7.58 21.55
C TYR A 202 -15.59 7.47 22.99
N LEU A 203 -15.04 6.53 23.77
CA LEU A 203 -15.55 6.18 25.12
C LEU A 203 -14.63 6.58 26.26
N ARG A 204 -13.36 6.80 25.98
CA ARG A 204 -12.30 6.98 26.97
C ARG A 204 -11.47 8.21 26.66
N ASP A 205 -10.62 8.59 27.61
CA ASP A 205 -9.64 9.65 27.49
C ASP A 205 -8.22 9.09 27.35
N ASP A 206 -8.07 7.76 27.46
CA ASP A 206 -6.80 7.04 27.43
C ASP A 206 -6.96 5.63 26.84
N MET A 207 -5.87 5.00 26.48
CA MET A 207 -5.81 3.59 26.10
C MET A 207 -6.10 2.70 27.31
N SER A 208 -6.98 1.70 27.15
CA SER A 208 -7.23 0.74 28.23
C SER A 208 -5.99 -0.07 28.58
N PRO A 209 -5.88 -0.61 29.82
CA PRO A 209 -4.78 -1.50 30.17
C PRO A 209 -4.66 -2.71 29.25
N GLN A 210 -5.77 -3.32 28.87
CA GLN A 210 -5.82 -4.47 27.96
C GLN A 210 -5.30 -4.10 26.55
N GLU A 211 -5.79 -2.99 25.99
CA GLU A 211 -5.31 -2.52 24.69
C GLU A 211 -3.83 -2.15 24.73
N ARG A 212 -3.37 -1.51 25.81
CA ARG A 212 -1.95 -1.19 26.01
C ARG A 212 -1.07 -2.43 26.01
N GLU A 213 -1.53 -3.50 26.64
CA GLU A 213 -0.83 -4.78 26.65
C GLU A 213 -0.77 -5.40 25.24
N VAL A 214 -1.92 -5.50 24.56
CA VAL A 214 -1.99 -6.08 23.20
C VAL A 214 -1.17 -5.28 22.22
N VAL A 215 -1.31 -3.93 22.21
CA VAL A 215 -0.53 -3.05 21.34
C VAL A 215 0.96 -3.15 21.66
N GLY A 216 1.32 -3.21 22.95
CA GLY A 216 2.71 -3.36 23.38
C GLY A 216 3.33 -4.66 22.89
N GLN A 217 2.60 -5.78 22.94
CA GLN A 217 3.09 -7.08 22.45
C GLN A 217 3.43 -7.05 20.96
N TRP A 218 2.51 -6.62 20.10
CA TRP A 218 2.78 -6.63 18.66
C TRP A 218 3.79 -5.53 18.24
N LEU A 219 3.80 -4.35 18.91
CA LEU A 219 4.83 -3.34 18.68
C LEU A 219 6.23 -3.87 19.01
N ASN A 220 6.39 -4.58 20.13
CA ASN A 220 7.66 -5.18 20.52
C ASN A 220 8.08 -6.28 19.53
N SER A 221 7.14 -7.08 19.02
CA SER A 221 7.42 -8.07 17.99
C SER A 221 7.93 -7.41 16.70
N LEU A 222 7.18 -6.43 16.18
CA LEU A 222 7.60 -5.70 14.97
C LEU A 222 8.94 -4.99 15.15
N TRP A 223 9.18 -4.42 16.34
CA TRP A 223 10.44 -3.76 16.63
C TRP A 223 11.60 -4.75 16.73
N GLY A 224 11.35 -5.92 17.31
CA GLY A 224 12.32 -7.02 17.32
C GLY A 224 12.72 -7.46 15.91
N ASP A 225 11.74 -7.72 15.04
CA ASP A 225 11.98 -8.09 13.65
C ASP A 225 12.75 -7.00 12.90
N TYR A 226 12.37 -5.72 13.08
CA TYR A 226 13.04 -4.59 12.46
C TYR A 226 14.52 -4.51 12.89
N THR A 227 14.78 -4.53 14.20
CA THR A 227 16.15 -4.39 14.73
C THR A 227 17.02 -5.58 14.36
N GLU A 228 16.49 -6.80 14.39
CA GLU A 228 17.21 -8.00 13.96
C GLU A 228 17.66 -7.89 12.50
N LEU A 229 16.77 -7.47 11.60
CA LEU A 229 17.10 -7.29 10.18
C LEU A 229 18.17 -6.22 9.96
N VAL A 230 18.03 -5.05 10.59
CA VAL A 230 19.04 -3.97 10.49
C VAL A 230 20.39 -4.39 11.08
N GLU A 231 20.39 -4.97 12.29
CA GLU A 231 21.61 -5.38 12.99
C GLU A 231 22.35 -6.47 12.21
N LYS A 232 21.61 -7.41 11.61
CA LYS A 232 22.17 -8.44 10.75
C LYS A 232 22.72 -7.86 9.45
N GLY A 233 21.98 -7.01 8.75
CA GLY A 233 22.41 -6.38 7.50
C GLY A 233 23.66 -5.51 7.69
N ARG A 234 23.79 -4.84 8.85
CA ARG A 234 24.95 -3.98 9.18
C ARG A 234 26.02 -4.67 10.02
N ASN A 235 25.95 -5.98 10.24
CA ASN A 235 26.87 -6.74 11.09
C ASN A 235 27.04 -6.13 12.49
N MET A 236 25.95 -5.66 13.10
CA MET A 236 25.92 -5.07 14.45
C MET A 236 25.60 -6.13 15.50
N GLU A 237 26.02 -5.88 16.75
CA GLU A 237 25.63 -6.72 17.88
C GLU A 237 24.13 -6.57 18.20
N PRO A 238 23.43 -7.64 18.58
CA PRO A 238 22.02 -7.56 18.96
C PRO A 238 21.74 -6.52 20.03
N GLY A 239 20.72 -5.69 19.80
CA GLY A 239 20.33 -4.59 20.69
C GLY A 239 21.03 -3.24 20.41
N SER A 240 21.95 -3.21 19.45
CA SER A 240 22.73 -2.00 19.07
C SER A 240 21.81 -0.89 18.55
N VAL A 241 20.82 -1.22 17.72
CA VAL A 241 19.89 -0.22 17.16
C VAL A 241 19.08 0.45 18.25
N THR A 242 18.51 -0.33 19.18
CA THR A 242 17.74 0.22 20.29
C THR A 242 18.61 1.04 21.24
N ALA A 243 19.83 0.58 21.54
CA ALA A 243 20.79 1.32 22.37
C ALA A 243 21.20 2.63 21.72
N PHE A 244 21.45 2.62 20.41
CA PHE A 244 21.79 3.82 19.63
C PHE A 244 20.68 4.87 19.72
N ILE A 245 19.41 4.49 19.50
CA ILE A 245 18.26 5.42 19.54
C ILE A 245 18.11 6.02 20.94
N ASN A 246 18.23 5.20 21.98
CA ASN A 246 18.10 5.68 23.35
C ASN A 246 19.23 6.64 23.79
N ASP A 247 20.42 6.51 23.19
CA ASP A 247 21.59 7.35 23.45
C ASP A 247 21.76 8.48 22.38
N PHE A 248 20.86 8.58 21.43
CA PHE A 248 20.96 9.49 20.29
C PHE A 248 21.20 10.96 20.66
N PRO A 249 20.52 11.55 21.68
CA PRO A 249 20.77 12.93 22.05
C PRO A 249 22.22 13.19 22.47
N ALA A 250 22.80 12.28 23.26
CA ALA A 250 24.19 12.42 23.71
C ALA A 250 25.18 12.25 22.55
N ARG A 251 24.89 11.37 21.60
CA ARG A 251 25.73 11.19 20.40
C ARG A 251 25.70 12.41 19.50
N LEU A 252 24.52 13.01 19.30
CA LEU A 252 24.36 14.23 18.51
C LEU A 252 25.06 15.42 19.15
N GLU A 253 25.02 15.53 20.47
CA GLU A 253 25.81 16.54 21.20
C GLU A 253 27.33 16.34 21.04
N ALA A 254 27.77 15.08 21.03
CA ALA A 254 29.20 14.74 20.88
C ALA A 254 29.73 15.05 19.47
N THR A 255 28.90 15.05 18.45
CA THR A 255 29.23 15.45 17.06
C THR A 255 28.96 16.95 16.80
N GLU A 256 28.71 17.74 17.86
CA GLU A 256 28.38 19.16 17.73
C GLU A 256 27.17 19.47 16.85
N GLY A 257 26.23 18.49 16.71
CA GLY A 257 25.03 18.61 15.92
C GLY A 257 25.14 18.08 14.49
N ASP A 258 26.27 17.51 14.11
CA ASP A 258 26.46 16.86 12.80
C ASP A 258 25.67 15.54 12.75
N LEU A 259 24.49 15.61 12.14
CA LEU A 259 23.54 14.49 12.09
C LEU A 259 24.08 13.29 11.29
N ALA A 260 24.60 13.52 10.09
CA ALA A 260 25.10 12.47 9.23
C ALA A 260 26.30 11.75 9.87
N ARG A 261 27.16 12.50 10.54
CA ARG A 261 28.35 11.99 11.25
C ARG A 261 27.98 11.01 12.36
N VAL A 262 26.88 11.24 13.09
CA VAL A 262 26.40 10.31 14.13
C VAL A 262 26.15 8.91 13.55
N PHE A 263 25.55 8.82 12.36
CA PHE A 263 25.25 7.54 11.71
C PHE A 263 26.52 6.89 11.13
N LEU A 264 27.43 7.67 10.58
CA LEU A 264 28.72 7.15 10.10
C LEU A 264 29.56 6.58 11.26
N ASP A 265 29.71 7.34 12.35
CA ASP A 265 30.51 6.92 13.51
C ASP A 265 29.90 5.69 14.23
N ALA A 266 28.60 5.48 14.11
CA ALA A 266 27.91 4.33 14.65
C ALA A 266 27.79 3.14 13.68
N GLY A 267 28.30 3.24 12.44
CA GLY A 267 28.34 2.16 11.45
C GLY A 267 27.01 1.90 10.73
N PHE A 268 26.06 2.86 10.80
CA PHE A 268 24.81 2.75 10.05
C PHE A 268 24.99 3.02 8.55
N VAL A 269 25.97 3.86 8.19
CA VAL A 269 26.36 4.15 6.81
C VAL A 269 27.87 3.97 6.63
N ASP A 270 28.30 3.73 5.39
CA ASP A 270 29.70 3.44 5.06
C ASP A 270 30.47 4.67 4.58
N GLY A 271 29.76 5.73 4.22
CA GLY A 271 30.38 6.99 3.79
C GLY A 271 29.39 8.13 3.71
N LEU A 272 29.96 9.34 3.84
CA LEU A 272 29.26 10.59 3.60
C LEU A 272 29.85 11.19 2.33
N LEU A 273 29.07 11.28 1.26
CA LEU A 273 29.55 11.67 -0.08
C LEU A 273 28.63 12.72 -0.68
N TYR A 274 29.23 13.76 -1.31
CA TYR A 274 28.50 14.67 -2.19
C TYR A 274 28.26 13.99 -3.56
N ASP A 275 27.34 14.51 -4.36
CA ASP A 275 26.87 13.90 -5.60
C ASP A 275 28.02 13.47 -6.53
N ASP A 276 29.00 14.35 -6.80
CA ASP A 276 30.13 14.03 -7.68
C ASP A 276 31.00 12.89 -7.11
N GLU A 277 31.22 12.87 -5.79
CA GLU A 277 31.99 11.83 -5.10
C GLU A 277 31.21 10.52 -5.03
N LEU A 278 29.88 10.62 -4.90
CA LEU A 278 28.96 9.48 -4.88
C LEU A 278 28.96 8.77 -6.22
N GLU A 279 28.83 9.52 -7.33
CA GLU A 279 28.86 8.97 -8.68
C GLU A 279 30.15 8.20 -8.96
N ASP A 280 31.32 8.81 -8.70
CA ASP A 280 32.62 8.17 -8.83
C ASP A 280 32.73 6.89 -7.98
N LYS A 281 32.21 6.93 -6.75
CA LYS A 281 32.27 5.80 -5.83
C LYS A 281 31.38 4.65 -6.28
N VAL A 282 30.14 4.96 -6.66
CA VAL A 282 29.18 3.96 -7.17
C VAL A 282 29.74 3.33 -8.46
N ALA A 283 30.28 4.13 -9.39
CA ALA A 283 30.90 3.65 -10.61
C ALA A 283 31.94 2.55 -10.35
N THR A 284 32.81 2.76 -9.36
CA THR A 284 33.85 1.77 -9.00
C THR A 284 33.29 0.47 -8.38
N LEU A 285 32.09 0.52 -7.79
CA LEU A 285 31.46 -0.62 -7.12
C LEU A 285 30.61 -1.46 -8.07
N VAL A 286 29.90 -0.81 -9.03
CA VAL A 286 28.96 -1.49 -9.90
C VAL A 286 29.60 -2.11 -11.15
N ASP A 287 30.79 -1.67 -11.54
CA ASP A 287 31.58 -2.17 -12.71
C ASP A 287 30.72 -2.22 -14.00
N ALA A 288 29.96 -1.15 -14.24
CA ALA A 288 29.12 -0.99 -15.42
C ALA A 288 29.27 0.44 -15.95
N PHE A 289 29.75 0.53 -17.22
CA PHE A 289 30.04 1.84 -17.84
C PHE A 289 29.48 1.86 -19.25
N ASP A 290 28.97 3.02 -19.68
CA ASP A 290 28.60 3.30 -21.06
C ASP A 290 29.83 3.64 -21.94
N GLU A 291 29.59 4.02 -23.20
CA GLU A 291 30.65 4.38 -24.15
C GLU A 291 31.37 5.69 -23.79
N GLU A 292 30.74 6.58 -23.05
CA GLU A 292 31.24 7.84 -22.54
C GLU A 292 32.06 7.67 -21.25
N GLY A 293 31.90 6.55 -20.55
CA GLY A 293 32.57 6.21 -19.30
C GLY A 293 31.73 6.56 -18.06
N ASP A 294 30.47 6.93 -18.24
CA ASP A 294 29.51 7.16 -17.19
C ASP A 294 28.89 5.82 -16.70
N ILE A 295 28.21 5.81 -15.56
CA ILE A 295 27.58 4.59 -15.03
C ILE A 295 26.41 4.20 -15.94
N GLU A 296 26.46 2.97 -16.49
CA GLU A 296 25.33 2.41 -17.24
C GLU A 296 24.26 1.91 -16.29
N LEU A 297 23.18 2.67 -16.18
CA LEU A 297 22.03 2.35 -15.32
C LEU A 297 20.82 1.92 -16.14
N VAL A 298 20.19 0.83 -15.73
CA VAL A 298 18.89 0.39 -16.26
C VAL A 298 17.83 0.62 -15.20
N SER A 299 16.82 1.44 -15.52
CA SER A 299 15.72 1.70 -14.58
C SER A 299 14.86 0.47 -14.33
N LEU A 300 14.26 0.38 -13.13
CA LEU A 300 13.32 -0.67 -12.75
C LEU A 300 12.23 -0.89 -13.82
N ARG A 301 11.65 0.19 -14.36
CA ARG A 301 10.58 0.11 -15.39
C ARG A 301 11.07 -0.53 -16.68
N ARG A 302 12.26 -0.11 -17.17
CA ARG A 302 12.84 -0.64 -18.40
C ARG A 302 13.18 -2.10 -18.25
N TYR A 303 13.82 -2.46 -17.13
CA TYR A 303 14.18 -3.85 -16.84
C TYR A 303 12.96 -4.75 -16.68
N ALA A 304 11.96 -4.34 -15.90
CA ALA A 304 10.71 -5.08 -15.73
C ALA A 304 9.95 -5.30 -17.05
N SER A 305 10.07 -4.39 -18.02
CA SER A 305 9.47 -4.57 -19.35
C SER A 305 10.24 -5.57 -20.21
N ASP A 306 11.57 -5.66 -20.06
CA ASP A 306 12.43 -6.60 -20.79
C ASP A 306 12.27 -8.04 -20.30
N ILE A 307 12.22 -8.25 -18.98
CA ILE A 307 12.06 -9.58 -18.37
C ILE A 307 10.64 -10.12 -18.43
N ARG A 308 9.67 -9.33 -18.89
CA ARG A 308 8.27 -9.75 -18.98
C ARG A 308 8.11 -10.83 -20.02
N GLU A 309 8.00 -12.07 -19.56
CA GLU A 309 7.70 -13.20 -20.44
C GLU A 309 6.23 -13.14 -20.90
N PRO A 310 5.96 -13.51 -22.15
CA PRO A 310 4.59 -13.74 -22.61
C PRO A 310 3.97 -14.87 -21.79
N ILE A 311 2.69 -14.74 -21.48
CA ILE A 311 1.94 -15.84 -20.83
C ILE A 311 1.99 -17.05 -21.76
N ASP A 312 2.60 -18.13 -21.28
CA ASP A 312 2.63 -19.42 -22.01
C ASP A 312 1.25 -20.11 -21.85
N ALA A 313 0.50 -20.16 -22.94
CA ALA A 313 -0.83 -20.74 -22.94
C ALA A 313 -0.86 -22.26 -22.65
N ASP A 314 0.30 -22.92 -22.75
CA ASP A 314 0.42 -24.38 -22.48
C ASP A 314 0.74 -24.66 -20.99
N GLN A 315 1.01 -23.65 -20.17
CA GLN A 315 1.22 -23.80 -18.73
C GLN A 315 -0.03 -23.52 -17.91
N PRO A 316 -0.21 -24.19 -16.76
CA PRO A 316 -1.30 -23.90 -15.85
C PRO A 316 -1.22 -22.45 -15.36
N LEU A 317 -2.31 -21.70 -15.49
CA LEU A 317 -2.41 -20.33 -15.01
C LEU A 317 -2.68 -20.31 -13.51
N LEU A 318 -2.05 -19.38 -12.80
CA LEU A 318 -2.35 -19.03 -11.42
C LEU A 318 -2.90 -17.59 -11.39
N ALA A 319 -4.03 -17.39 -10.74
CA ALA A 319 -4.54 -16.04 -10.50
C ALA A 319 -4.05 -15.53 -9.15
N VAL A 320 -3.51 -14.31 -9.12
CA VAL A 320 -3.24 -13.58 -7.88
C VAL A 320 -4.24 -12.45 -7.81
N ILE A 321 -5.11 -12.47 -6.79
CA ILE A 321 -6.17 -11.49 -6.59
C ILE A 321 -5.86 -10.69 -5.31
N PRO A 322 -5.46 -9.43 -5.45
CA PRO A 322 -5.18 -8.58 -4.29
C PRO A 322 -6.49 -8.05 -3.68
N ILE A 323 -6.49 -8.04 -2.33
CA ILE A 323 -7.55 -7.45 -1.51
C ILE A 323 -6.88 -6.40 -0.61
N GLU A 324 -6.77 -5.17 -1.11
CA GLU A 324 -6.01 -4.11 -0.47
C GLU A 324 -6.91 -2.94 -0.01
N GLY A 325 -6.80 -2.57 1.28
CA GLY A 325 -7.52 -1.45 1.86
C GLY A 325 -8.73 -1.83 2.70
N THR A 326 -9.62 -0.87 2.96
CA THR A 326 -10.83 -1.07 3.76
C THR A 326 -11.90 -1.81 2.96
N LEU A 327 -12.43 -2.90 3.50
CA LEU A 327 -13.50 -3.67 2.85
C LEU A 327 -14.83 -2.89 2.85
N MET A 328 -15.37 -2.63 1.67
CA MET A 328 -16.62 -1.90 1.47
C MET A 328 -17.48 -2.57 0.38
N PRO A 329 -18.82 -2.41 0.44
CA PRO A 329 -19.66 -2.80 -0.68
C PRO A 329 -19.38 -1.95 -1.92
N GLY A 330 -19.52 -2.54 -3.12
CA GLY A 330 -19.35 -1.84 -4.40
C GLY A 330 -17.96 -1.99 -5.01
N GLU A 331 -17.56 -0.99 -5.80
CA GLU A 331 -16.33 -1.02 -6.57
C GLU A 331 -15.09 -0.61 -5.75
N SER A 332 -13.93 -1.16 -6.13
CA SER A 332 -12.64 -0.82 -5.53
C SER A 332 -12.19 0.58 -5.96
N MET A 333 -11.58 1.30 -5.02
CA MET A 333 -10.92 2.58 -5.25
C MET A 333 -9.69 2.68 -4.35
N GLN A 334 -8.90 3.72 -4.50
CA GLN A 334 -7.69 3.90 -3.69
C GLN A 334 -7.98 3.77 -2.18
N GLY A 335 -7.33 2.79 -1.53
CA GLY A 335 -7.51 2.48 -0.11
C GLY A 335 -8.81 1.76 0.26
N VAL A 336 -9.61 1.38 -0.73
CA VAL A 336 -10.87 0.65 -0.55
C VAL A 336 -10.88 -0.62 -1.42
N ALA A 337 -11.08 -1.75 -0.76
CA ALA A 337 -11.31 -3.04 -1.39
C ALA A 337 -12.83 -3.25 -1.55
N GLY A 338 -13.33 -3.03 -2.77
CA GLY A 338 -14.75 -3.15 -3.09
C GLY A 338 -15.17 -4.59 -3.35
N SER A 339 -16.24 -5.04 -2.68
CA SER A 339 -16.70 -6.43 -2.81
C SER A 339 -17.04 -6.83 -4.25
N ASP A 340 -17.64 -5.91 -5.02
CA ASP A 340 -18.11 -6.22 -6.37
C ASP A 340 -16.92 -6.39 -7.33
N SER A 341 -15.90 -5.52 -7.22
CA SER A 341 -14.67 -5.63 -8.00
C SER A 341 -13.90 -6.92 -7.69
N ILE A 342 -13.83 -7.32 -6.41
CA ILE A 342 -13.13 -8.55 -6.01
C ILE A 342 -13.87 -9.79 -6.51
N VAL A 343 -15.21 -9.81 -6.39
CA VAL A 343 -16.03 -10.90 -6.93
C VAL A 343 -15.87 -11.01 -8.44
N GLU A 344 -15.84 -9.88 -9.18
CA GLU A 344 -15.61 -9.89 -10.63
C GLU A 344 -14.21 -10.43 -10.98
N GLN A 345 -13.18 -10.12 -10.19
CA GLN A 345 -11.84 -10.68 -10.39
C GLN A 345 -11.82 -12.20 -10.14
N LEU A 346 -12.52 -12.67 -9.11
CA LEU A 346 -12.70 -14.09 -8.83
C LEU A 346 -13.43 -14.82 -9.98
N GLU A 347 -14.49 -14.23 -10.53
CA GLU A 347 -15.23 -14.78 -11.68
C GLU A 347 -14.35 -14.83 -12.94
N ARG A 348 -13.59 -13.79 -13.22
CA ARG A 348 -12.64 -13.77 -14.34
C ARG A 348 -11.57 -14.86 -14.20
N ALA A 349 -11.09 -15.14 -12.99
CA ALA A 349 -10.14 -16.22 -12.76
C ALA A 349 -10.77 -17.60 -13.06
N VAL A 350 -12.01 -17.83 -12.64
CA VAL A 350 -12.76 -19.05 -12.97
C VAL A 350 -12.98 -19.18 -14.48
N ASP A 351 -13.40 -18.10 -15.14
CA ASP A 351 -13.62 -18.08 -16.60
C ASP A 351 -12.33 -18.33 -17.40
N ALA A 352 -11.17 -17.96 -16.84
CA ALA A 352 -9.85 -18.20 -17.42
C ALA A 352 -9.32 -19.62 -17.16
N ASP A 353 -10.08 -20.50 -16.50
CA ASP A 353 -9.72 -21.89 -16.19
C ASP A 353 -8.39 -22.00 -15.44
N VAL A 354 -8.19 -21.15 -14.42
CA VAL A 354 -6.96 -21.14 -13.64
C VAL A 354 -6.80 -22.40 -12.79
N ALA A 355 -5.57 -22.86 -12.62
CA ALA A 355 -5.25 -24.06 -11.82
C ALA A 355 -5.38 -23.81 -10.30
N ALA A 356 -5.19 -22.57 -9.84
CA ALA A 356 -5.37 -22.16 -8.45
C ALA A 356 -5.49 -20.62 -8.35
N ILE A 357 -6.00 -20.16 -7.21
CA ILE A 357 -6.12 -18.73 -6.89
C ILE A 357 -5.32 -18.43 -5.62
N VAL A 358 -4.52 -17.37 -5.66
CA VAL A 358 -3.88 -16.78 -4.48
C VAL A 358 -4.62 -15.49 -4.14
N LEU A 359 -5.23 -15.43 -2.95
CA LEU A 359 -5.79 -14.19 -2.41
C LEU A 359 -4.71 -13.47 -1.61
N ARG A 360 -4.23 -12.37 -2.14
CA ARG A 360 -3.24 -11.52 -1.47
C ARG A 360 -3.96 -10.48 -0.63
N ILE A 361 -4.03 -10.67 0.69
CA ILE A 361 -4.83 -9.82 1.58
C ILE A 361 -3.94 -8.82 2.33
N ASN A 362 -4.19 -7.52 2.08
CA ASN A 362 -3.61 -6.39 2.81
C ASN A 362 -4.73 -5.48 3.34
N SER A 363 -5.50 -5.98 4.31
CA SER A 363 -6.70 -5.31 4.81
C SER A 363 -6.87 -5.46 6.33
N GLY A 364 -7.11 -4.35 7.01
CA GLY A 364 -7.51 -4.34 8.42
C GLY A 364 -8.98 -4.75 8.66
N GLY A 365 -9.71 -5.06 7.59
CA GLY A 365 -11.14 -5.38 7.61
C GLY A 365 -12.02 -4.22 7.15
N GLY A 366 -13.30 -4.24 7.55
CA GLY A 366 -14.28 -3.23 7.14
C GLY A 366 -15.71 -3.71 7.31
N SER A 367 -16.54 -3.54 6.27
CA SER A 367 -17.94 -3.98 6.24
C SER A 367 -18.06 -5.50 6.35
N VAL A 368 -18.84 -5.96 7.31
CA VAL A 368 -19.20 -7.39 7.45
C VAL A 368 -19.89 -7.91 6.19
N PHE A 369 -20.78 -7.10 5.61
CA PHE A 369 -21.48 -7.45 4.38
C PHE A 369 -20.51 -7.69 3.21
N ALA A 370 -19.57 -6.75 2.98
CA ALA A 370 -18.58 -6.91 1.92
C ALA A 370 -17.68 -8.14 2.15
N SER A 371 -17.25 -8.35 3.41
CA SER A 371 -16.45 -9.51 3.78
C SER A 371 -17.18 -10.82 3.52
N GLU A 372 -18.47 -10.90 3.83
CA GLU A 372 -19.28 -12.10 3.61
C GLU A 372 -19.54 -12.36 2.11
N VAL A 373 -19.82 -11.32 1.33
CA VAL A 373 -19.99 -11.45 -0.12
C VAL A 373 -18.74 -12.06 -0.78
N ILE A 374 -17.56 -11.57 -0.42
CA ILE A 374 -16.30 -12.12 -0.93
C ILE A 374 -16.06 -13.54 -0.41
N ARG A 375 -16.24 -13.78 0.90
CA ARG A 375 -16.04 -15.08 1.54
C ARG A 375 -16.91 -16.15 0.90
N ALA A 376 -18.20 -15.86 0.69
CA ALA A 376 -19.14 -16.79 0.09
C ALA A 376 -18.72 -17.17 -1.34
N LYS A 377 -18.16 -16.21 -2.11
CA LYS A 377 -17.64 -16.49 -3.45
C LYS A 377 -16.38 -17.37 -3.40
N VAL A 378 -15.47 -17.08 -2.47
CA VAL A 378 -14.27 -17.90 -2.22
C VAL A 378 -14.65 -19.33 -1.87
N GLU A 379 -15.58 -19.53 -0.92
CA GLU A 379 -16.06 -20.85 -0.52
C GLU A 379 -16.71 -21.63 -1.69
N ALA A 380 -17.50 -20.95 -2.51
CA ALA A 380 -18.12 -21.56 -3.68
C ALA A 380 -17.08 -22.05 -4.70
N ILE A 381 -16.07 -21.23 -4.99
CA ILE A 381 -15.01 -21.58 -5.96
C ILE A 381 -14.15 -22.74 -5.43
N SER A 382 -13.75 -22.70 -4.14
CA SER A 382 -13.02 -23.81 -3.52
C SER A 382 -13.86 -25.09 -3.52
N GLY A 383 -15.18 -24.98 -3.24
CA GLY A 383 -16.12 -26.10 -3.31
C GLY A 383 -16.28 -26.71 -4.71
N ASP A 384 -16.07 -25.92 -5.76
CA ASP A 384 -16.05 -26.37 -7.16
C ASP A 384 -14.71 -27.01 -7.57
N GLY A 385 -13.70 -27.02 -6.67
CA GLY A 385 -12.44 -27.74 -6.81
C GLY A 385 -11.27 -26.92 -7.32
N ILE A 386 -11.36 -25.60 -7.37
CA ILE A 386 -10.22 -24.70 -7.63
C ILE A 386 -9.56 -24.37 -6.28
N PRO A 387 -8.31 -24.79 -6.04
CA PRO A 387 -7.61 -24.49 -4.79
C PRO A 387 -7.45 -22.98 -4.57
N ILE A 388 -7.72 -22.52 -3.34
CA ILE A 388 -7.55 -21.13 -2.95
C ILE A 388 -6.60 -21.03 -1.77
N VAL A 389 -5.51 -20.28 -1.96
CA VAL A 389 -4.50 -20.01 -0.94
C VAL A 389 -4.54 -18.54 -0.57
N VAL A 390 -4.56 -18.23 0.72
CA VAL A 390 -4.43 -16.86 1.21
C VAL A 390 -2.96 -16.58 1.54
N SER A 391 -2.44 -15.48 0.99
CA SER A 391 -1.18 -14.86 1.35
C SER A 391 -1.46 -13.53 2.08
N MET A 392 -1.25 -13.52 3.39
CA MET A 392 -1.43 -12.30 4.19
C MET A 392 -0.22 -11.38 4.04
N ALA A 393 -0.46 -10.12 3.68
CA ALA A 393 0.55 -9.06 3.64
C ALA A 393 0.75 -8.39 5.01
N GLY A 394 0.81 -7.05 5.06
CA GLY A 394 0.97 -6.29 6.29
C GLY A 394 -0.17 -6.46 7.30
N ALA A 395 -1.40 -6.59 6.79
CA ALA A 395 -2.58 -6.82 7.60
C ALA A 395 -3.57 -7.77 6.92
N ALA A 396 -4.13 -8.71 7.69
CA ALA A 396 -5.31 -9.49 7.29
C ALA A 396 -6.15 -9.74 8.54
N ALA A 397 -6.85 -8.70 8.98
CA ALA A 397 -7.53 -8.68 10.27
C ALA A 397 -9.04 -8.43 10.11
N SER A 398 -9.82 -8.81 11.12
CA SER A 398 -11.27 -8.60 11.14
C SER A 398 -11.94 -9.14 9.86
N GLY A 399 -12.55 -8.30 9.03
CA GLY A 399 -13.13 -8.71 7.74
C GLY A 399 -12.13 -9.37 6.78
N GLY A 400 -10.84 -8.98 6.82
CA GLY A 400 -9.78 -9.65 6.05
C GLY A 400 -9.55 -11.09 6.52
N TYR A 401 -9.60 -11.33 7.83
CA TYR A 401 -9.52 -12.69 8.37
C TYR A 401 -10.81 -13.49 8.13
N TRP A 402 -11.97 -12.81 8.13
CA TRP A 402 -13.26 -13.40 7.75
C TRP A 402 -13.21 -14.03 6.35
N ILE A 403 -12.66 -13.31 5.38
CA ILE A 403 -12.47 -13.82 4.01
C ILE A 403 -11.45 -14.97 4.02
N ALA A 404 -10.31 -14.77 4.68
CA ALA A 404 -9.24 -15.75 4.74
C ALA A 404 -9.68 -17.11 5.29
N ALA A 405 -10.64 -17.12 6.21
CA ALA A 405 -11.13 -18.34 6.84
C ALA A 405 -11.74 -19.33 5.83
N ALA A 406 -12.23 -18.89 4.66
CA ALA A 406 -12.81 -19.75 3.63
C ALA A 406 -11.78 -20.39 2.68
N ALA A 407 -10.51 -20.03 2.77
CA ALA A 407 -9.45 -20.57 1.92
C ALA A 407 -8.96 -21.94 2.39
N ASP A 408 -8.40 -22.73 1.48
CA ASP A 408 -7.82 -24.05 1.78
C ASP A 408 -6.56 -23.94 2.63
N GLU A 409 -5.71 -22.93 2.34
CA GLU A 409 -4.49 -22.65 3.10
C GLU A 409 -4.35 -21.16 3.41
N ILE A 410 -3.71 -20.84 4.55
CA ILE A 410 -3.41 -19.46 4.97
C ILE A 410 -1.93 -19.35 5.33
N TRP A 411 -1.25 -18.39 4.71
CA TRP A 411 0.14 -18.05 4.97
C TRP A 411 0.26 -16.61 5.48
N ALA A 412 1.08 -16.41 6.50
CA ALA A 412 1.33 -15.10 7.10
C ALA A 412 2.83 -14.95 7.40
N LEU A 413 3.31 -13.70 7.41
CA LEU A 413 4.63 -13.36 7.89
C LEU A 413 4.60 -13.12 9.42
N PRO A 414 5.73 -13.23 10.12
CA PRO A 414 5.81 -12.83 11.53
C PRO A 414 5.37 -11.38 11.77
N SER A 415 5.62 -10.49 10.81
CA SER A 415 5.21 -9.08 10.83
C SER A 415 3.76 -8.83 10.43
N THR A 416 2.98 -9.85 10.07
CA THR A 416 1.57 -9.69 9.69
C THR A 416 0.69 -9.42 10.90
N ILE A 417 -0.10 -8.34 10.86
CA ILE A 417 -1.15 -8.07 11.85
C ILE A 417 -2.42 -8.80 11.42
N THR A 418 -2.86 -9.79 12.21
CA THR A 418 -4.02 -10.62 11.87
C THR A 418 -4.96 -10.84 13.05
N GLY A 419 -5.99 -11.66 12.87
CA GLY A 419 -7.01 -11.95 13.89
C GLY A 419 -8.01 -10.81 14.02
N SER A 420 -8.04 -10.09 15.12
CA SER A 420 -9.07 -9.07 15.44
C SER A 420 -10.50 -9.60 15.29
N ILE A 421 -10.71 -10.86 15.75
CA ILE A 421 -12.00 -11.58 15.65
C ILE A 421 -12.99 -10.91 16.59
N GLY A 422 -13.93 -10.17 16.01
CA GLY A 422 -14.93 -9.40 16.76
C GLY A 422 -15.69 -8.44 15.85
N ALA A 423 -16.79 -7.92 16.35
CA ALA A 423 -17.62 -6.96 15.64
C ALA A 423 -17.91 -5.72 16.51
N PHE A 424 -18.17 -4.60 15.88
CA PHE A 424 -18.65 -3.40 16.56
C PHE A 424 -19.53 -2.56 15.65
N SER A 425 -20.34 -1.71 16.27
CA SER A 425 -21.08 -0.65 15.61
C SER A 425 -21.03 0.61 16.47
N LEU A 426 -21.02 1.75 15.80
CA LEU A 426 -21.09 3.08 16.40
C LEU A 426 -22.37 3.77 15.91
N PHE A 427 -23.19 4.26 16.84
CA PHE A 427 -24.36 5.03 16.51
C PHE A 427 -24.27 6.40 17.20
N PRO A 428 -24.06 7.52 16.47
CA PRO A 428 -24.02 8.84 17.06
C PRO A 428 -25.43 9.37 17.29
N THR A 429 -25.64 10.09 18.42
CA THR A 429 -26.83 10.91 18.62
C THR A 429 -26.44 12.35 18.94
N ILE A 430 -27.22 13.31 18.44
CA ILE A 430 -26.98 14.75 18.51
C ILE A 430 -28.13 15.49 19.20
N GLU A 431 -29.00 14.77 19.93
CA GLU A 431 -30.08 15.38 20.70
C GLU A 431 -29.59 16.47 21.66
N GLY A 432 -28.45 16.25 22.28
CA GLY A 432 -27.85 17.23 23.19
C GLY A 432 -27.39 18.52 22.49
N VAL A 433 -27.07 18.46 21.19
CA VAL A 433 -26.75 19.63 20.36
C VAL A 433 -28.03 20.44 20.12
N PHE A 434 -29.14 19.75 19.80
CA PHE A 434 -30.45 20.42 19.62
C PHE A 434 -30.95 21.06 20.93
N ASP A 435 -30.88 20.34 22.05
CA ASP A 435 -31.24 20.88 23.37
C ASP A 435 -30.42 22.12 23.71
N TYR A 436 -29.11 22.09 23.45
CA TYR A 436 -28.22 23.23 23.68
C TYR A 436 -28.57 24.43 22.77
N ALA A 437 -28.97 24.17 21.52
CA ALA A 437 -29.40 25.20 20.58
C ALA A 437 -30.83 25.67 20.80
N GLY A 438 -31.60 25.05 21.71
CA GLY A 438 -33.01 25.38 21.95
C GLY A 438 -33.96 24.85 20.88
N ALA A 439 -33.55 23.83 20.14
CA ALA A 439 -34.36 23.09 19.17
C ALA A 439 -34.88 21.79 19.78
N THR A 440 -36.07 21.39 19.37
CA THR A 440 -36.68 20.12 19.79
C THR A 440 -37.14 19.30 18.61
N VAL A 441 -37.04 17.98 18.73
CA VAL A 441 -37.56 17.02 17.73
C VAL A 441 -38.81 16.36 18.32
N ASP A 442 -39.95 16.56 17.68
CA ASP A 442 -41.22 15.93 18.04
C ASP A 442 -41.90 15.33 16.81
N GLY A 443 -42.70 14.29 16.99
CA GLY A 443 -43.37 13.62 15.89
C GLY A 443 -44.27 12.46 16.34
N VAL A 444 -44.97 11.87 15.38
CA VAL A 444 -45.81 10.71 15.59
C VAL A 444 -45.36 9.58 14.66
N GLY A 445 -45.30 8.36 15.19
CA GLY A 445 -44.96 7.16 14.43
C GLY A 445 -46.13 6.18 14.36
N THR A 446 -46.15 5.34 13.36
CA THR A 446 -47.17 4.27 13.19
C THR A 446 -46.85 3.02 14.01
N THR A 447 -45.60 2.87 14.46
CA THR A 447 -45.12 1.75 15.26
C THR A 447 -44.19 2.22 16.34
N ALA A 448 -43.88 1.37 17.34
CA ALA A 448 -42.92 1.68 18.39
C ALA A 448 -41.49 1.90 17.84
N MET A 449 -41.19 1.37 16.66
CA MET A 449 -39.87 1.51 16.00
C MET A 449 -39.75 2.72 15.08
N ALA A 450 -40.85 3.42 14.84
CA ALA A 450 -40.81 4.59 13.94
C ALA A 450 -39.96 5.72 14.55
N GLY A 451 -38.88 6.06 13.87
CA GLY A 451 -37.91 7.08 14.32
C GLY A 451 -36.91 6.61 15.38
N SER A 452 -36.79 5.29 15.63
CA SER A 452 -35.86 4.72 16.62
C SER A 452 -34.39 4.99 16.31
N PHE A 453 -34.02 5.07 15.03
CA PHE A 453 -32.64 5.28 14.59
C PHE A 453 -32.42 6.69 13.99
N ASP A 454 -33.21 7.66 14.45
CA ASP A 454 -32.97 9.08 14.11
C ASP A 454 -31.87 9.64 15.03
N PRO A 455 -30.71 10.09 14.48
CA PRO A 455 -29.64 10.68 15.29
C PRO A 455 -30.04 11.93 16.06
N ALA A 456 -31.09 12.62 15.64
CA ALA A 456 -31.59 13.82 16.32
C ALA A 456 -32.42 13.51 17.58
N ARG A 457 -32.63 12.22 17.90
CA ARG A 457 -33.38 11.73 19.05
C ARG A 457 -32.52 10.86 19.96
N PRO A 458 -32.81 10.79 21.26
CA PRO A 458 -32.17 9.84 22.14
C PRO A 458 -32.39 8.40 21.63
N LEU A 459 -31.35 7.59 21.67
CA LEU A 459 -31.48 6.16 21.37
C LEU A 459 -32.19 5.48 22.56
N ASP A 460 -33.30 4.82 22.30
CA ASP A 460 -34.07 4.12 23.31
C ASP A 460 -33.49 2.73 23.62
N GLU A 461 -33.85 2.18 24.78
CA GLU A 461 -33.38 0.86 25.26
C GLU A 461 -33.74 -0.31 24.30
N GLN A 462 -34.87 -0.21 23.57
CA GLN A 462 -35.24 -1.21 22.59
C GLN A 462 -34.32 -1.19 21.40
N SER A 463 -33.96 -0.01 20.90
CA SER A 463 -32.98 0.19 19.83
C SER A 463 -31.59 -0.25 20.21
N GLU A 464 -31.14 0.06 21.44
CA GLU A 464 -29.86 -0.42 21.99
C GLU A 464 -29.81 -1.94 22.00
N ARG A 465 -30.86 -2.61 22.47
CA ARG A 465 -30.94 -4.09 22.49
C ARG A 465 -30.91 -4.69 21.07
N ILE A 466 -31.53 -4.03 20.09
CA ILE A 466 -31.50 -4.49 18.70
C ILE A 466 -30.08 -4.42 18.15
N LEU A 467 -29.41 -3.27 18.30
CA LEU A 467 -28.04 -3.09 17.82
C LEU A 467 -27.06 -4.06 18.48
N GLN A 468 -27.16 -4.24 19.82
CA GLN A 468 -26.33 -5.21 20.52
C GLN A 468 -26.61 -6.66 20.05
N ALA A 469 -27.87 -7.03 19.86
CA ALA A 469 -28.22 -8.38 19.39
C ALA A 469 -27.67 -8.66 17.98
N ILE A 470 -27.66 -7.67 17.08
CA ILE A 470 -27.06 -7.78 15.75
C ILE A 470 -25.54 -8.03 15.88
N ILE A 471 -24.84 -7.22 16.69
CA ILE A 471 -23.41 -7.35 16.90
C ILE A 471 -23.03 -8.69 17.55
N ASP A 472 -23.78 -9.15 18.55
CA ASP A 472 -23.60 -10.47 19.17
C ASP A 472 -23.85 -11.61 18.18
N GLY A 473 -24.82 -11.44 17.26
CA GLY A 473 -25.09 -12.37 16.14
C GLY A 473 -23.88 -12.47 15.21
N THR A 474 -23.40 -11.34 14.72
CA THR A 474 -22.23 -11.26 13.85
C THR A 474 -20.98 -11.89 14.51
N TYR A 475 -20.76 -11.64 15.79
CA TYR A 475 -19.62 -12.22 16.50
C TYR A 475 -19.72 -13.74 16.62
N ARG A 476 -20.90 -14.28 16.97
CA ARG A 476 -21.13 -15.74 16.99
C ARG A 476 -20.89 -16.38 15.61
N GLU A 477 -21.33 -15.72 14.57
CA GLU A 477 -21.10 -16.17 13.18
C GLU A 477 -19.61 -16.21 12.87
N PHE A 478 -18.87 -15.15 13.23
CA PHE A 478 -17.42 -15.10 13.02
C PHE A 478 -16.70 -16.24 13.77
N LEU A 479 -17.05 -16.46 15.04
CA LEU A 479 -16.49 -17.56 15.82
C LEU A 479 -16.80 -18.93 15.19
N SER A 480 -18.04 -19.13 14.73
CA SER A 480 -18.47 -20.37 14.07
C SER A 480 -17.71 -20.59 12.76
N LEU A 481 -17.55 -19.53 11.97
CA LEU A 481 -16.80 -19.56 10.72
C LEU A 481 -15.35 -20.01 10.95
N VAL A 482 -14.64 -19.37 11.90
CA VAL A 482 -13.28 -19.73 12.22
C VAL A 482 -13.17 -21.15 12.75
N ALA A 483 -14.05 -21.54 13.66
CA ALA A 483 -14.04 -22.88 14.27
C ALA A 483 -14.38 -24.01 13.28
N SER A 484 -15.15 -23.72 12.23
CA SER A 484 -15.49 -24.71 11.19
C SER A 484 -14.42 -24.85 10.11
N SER A 485 -13.60 -23.82 9.95
CA SER A 485 -12.59 -23.74 8.89
C SER A 485 -11.17 -24.09 9.37
N ARG A 486 -10.93 -24.14 10.70
CA ARG A 486 -9.59 -24.33 11.31
C ARG A 486 -9.59 -25.31 12.55
#